data_9070d501835293545f2c2dbbe78cf531
#
_entry.id   9070d501835293545f2c2dbbe78cf531
#
_cell.length_a   1.000
_cell.length_b   1.000
_cell.length_c   1.000
_cell.angle_alpha   90.00
_cell.angle_beta   90.00
_cell.angle_gamma   90.00
#
_symmetry.space_group_name_H-M   'P 1'
#
loop_
_entity.id
_entity.type
_entity.pdbx_description
1 polymer ?
#
loop_
_entity_poly.entity_id
_entity_poly.type
_entity_poly.pdbx_seq_one_letter_code
_entity_poly.pdbx_strand_id
1 'polypeptide(L)'
;MKQATKMVLGATAIVAVSAGVAGVTTYTMLKPEQNKSLAFNDVFQQSQNTRLAALDAINMQPVDLTQAAENSVHAVVHIKSTQESKTQTVTVRDPFSEFFGDIFGNGRGGGQQRQVHTPERVGFGSGVIISRDGYIVTNNHVIDNADVISVKLNDGREFKGRVIGADPSTDLALVKIEADDLPTVPVGDSDALKVGEWVLAVGNPFNMTSTVTAGIVSAKARTLGVYNQGVESFIQTDAAINQGNSGGALVNARGELVGINSVLYSPTGAYSGYGFAIPASIMKKVVADLKEYGTVQRAILGIKGTPINDEQQLMDEAMKKQIKDLGAVDGVWVREIIEGGSAAGKLQENDVIIGIDGKRVKNFAELQEGLAKHRPGDKVTVKVLRDKKEKDIELTLKNEQGTTKVVKNAGMEILGAAFREVPQELKKQLNLGSGVEITGVTEGKMKAAGVAKGSLF
;
A
#
# COMPACT_ATOMS: atom_id res chain seq x y z
N MET A 1 13.35 1.85 101.56
CA MET A 1 12.42 2.65 100.71
C MET A 1 13.08 3.24 99.45
N LYS A 2 14.31 3.72 99.45
CA LYS A 2 14.88 4.38 98.22
C LYS A 2 15.20 3.46 97.00
N GLN A 3 15.39 2.14 97.17
CA GLN A 3 15.61 1.20 96.10
C GLN A 3 14.31 0.75 95.37
N ALA A 4 13.24 0.51 96.14
CA ALA A 4 11.94 0.11 95.56
C ALA A 4 11.34 1.24 94.72
N THR A 5 11.48 2.49 95.11
CA THR A 5 10.99 3.66 94.34
C THR A 5 11.75 3.86 93.03
N LYS A 6 13.06 3.57 93.06
CA LYS A 6 13.84 3.62 91.76
C LYS A 6 13.50 2.50 90.80
N MET A 7 13.17 1.28 91.29
CA MET A 7 12.70 0.19 90.47
C MET A 7 11.33 0.45 89.87
N VAL A 8 10.42 1.02 90.66
CA VAL A 8 9.07 1.36 90.17
C VAL A 8 9.13 2.49 89.12
N LEU A 9 9.93 3.51 89.35
CA LEU A 9 10.15 4.58 88.36
C LEU A 9 10.84 4.09 87.10
N GLY A 10 11.80 3.16 87.21
CA GLY A 10 12.42 2.53 86.02
C GLY A 10 11.48 1.65 85.23
N ALA A 11 10.65 0.86 85.88
CA ALA A 11 9.66 0.03 85.28
C ALA A 11 8.54 0.85 84.54
N THR A 12 8.09 1.95 85.20
CA THR A 12 7.12 2.87 84.57
C THR A 12 7.69 3.60 83.35
N ALA A 13 8.97 4.00 83.40
CA ALA A 13 9.63 4.61 82.22
C ALA A 13 9.76 3.63 81.04
N ILE A 14 10.15 2.38 81.30
CA ILE A 14 10.24 1.33 80.25
C ILE A 14 8.90 1.03 79.68
N VAL A 15 7.83 0.94 80.49
CA VAL A 15 6.47 0.71 79.99
C VAL A 15 5.99 1.91 79.13
N ALA A 16 6.24 3.13 79.53
CA ALA A 16 5.89 4.34 78.80
C ALA A 16 6.65 4.44 77.44
N VAL A 17 7.94 4.12 77.42
CA VAL A 17 8.70 4.08 76.16
C VAL A 17 8.27 2.96 75.25
N SER A 18 8.01 1.76 75.77
CA SER A 18 7.53 0.64 74.97
C SER A 18 6.12 0.87 74.47
N ALA A 19 5.25 1.49 75.22
CA ALA A 19 3.89 1.90 74.73
C ALA A 19 3.98 3.00 73.70
N GLY A 20 4.90 3.95 73.82
CA GLY A 20 5.20 5.01 72.86
C GLY A 20 5.69 4.43 71.53
N VAL A 21 6.68 3.51 71.57
CA VAL A 21 7.20 2.84 70.38
C VAL A 21 6.19 1.95 69.72
N ALA A 22 5.41 1.17 70.50
CA ALA A 22 4.31 0.36 69.99
C ALA A 22 3.21 1.23 69.34
N GLY A 23 2.87 2.38 69.95
CA GLY A 23 1.89 3.33 69.40
C GLY A 23 2.35 3.95 68.08
N VAL A 24 3.62 4.34 68.00
CA VAL A 24 4.20 4.91 66.75
C VAL A 24 4.32 3.85 65.66
N THR A 25 4.77 2.64 66.02
CA THR A 25 4.85 1.55 64.99
C THR A 25 3.45 1.09 64.53
N THR A 26 2.49 1.00 65.46
CA THR A 26 1.11 0.67 65.06
C THR A 26 0.46 1.80 64.25
N TYR A 27 0.72 3.06 64.59
CA TYR A 27 0.24 4.21 63.82
C TYR A 27 0.90 4.29 62.42
N THR A 28 2.16 3.92 62.28
CA THR A 28 2.83 3.88 60.96
C THR A 28 2.41 2.67 60.13
N MET A 29 2.11 1.52 60.78
CA MET A 29 1.62 0.32 60.08
C MET A 29 0.10 0.37 59.77
N LEU A 30 -0.68 1.11 60.55
CA LEU A 30 -2.12 1.28 60.36
C LEU A 30 -2.47 2.57 59.61
N LYS A 31 -1.47 3.37 59.15
CA LYS A 31 -1.79 4.35 58.12
C LYS A 31 -2.34 3.57 56.94
N PRO A 32 -3.65 3.68 56.60
CA PRO A 32 -4.08 3.21 55.32
C PRO A 32 -3.18 3.92 54.30
N GLU A 33 -2.48 3.18 53.46
CA GLU A 33 -2.06 3.75 52.18
C GLU A 33 -3.32 4.39 51.61
N GLN A 34 -3.45 5.68 51.79
CA GLN A 34 -4.33 6.45 50.94
C GLN A 34 -3.76 6.20 49.56
N ASN A 35 -4.29 5.17 48.88
CA ASN A 35 -4.45 5.22 47.46
C ASN A 35 -5.11 6.57 47.20
N LYS A 36 -4.27 7.60 47.07
CA LYS A 36 -4.68 8.84 46.45
C LYS A 36 -5.10 8.43 45.03
N SER A 37 -6.36 8.04 44.88
CA SER A 37 -7.00 8.24 43.63
C SER A 37 -6.78 9.71 43.34
N LEU A 38 -5.79 10.03 42.50
CA LEU A 38 -5.55 11.39 42.04
C LEU A 38 -6.93 11.90 41.62
N ALA A 39 -7.43 12.92 42.33
CA ALA A 39 -8.72 13.47 41.95
C ALA A 39 -8.61 13.82 40.50
N PHE A 40 -9.67 13.57 39.74
CA PHE A 40 -9.69 13.79 38.28
C PHE A 40 -9.08 15.14 37.88
N ASN A 41 -9.27 16.17 38.73
CA ASN A 41 -8.68 17.50 38.55
C ASN A 41 -7.16 17.55 38.78
N ASP A 42 -6.59 16.69 39.64
CA ASP A 42 -5.13 16.67 39.90
C ASP A 42 -4.39 16.05 38.70
N VAL A 43 -5.02 15.10 38.00
CA VAL A 43 -4.46 14.52 36.77
C VAL A 43 -4.36 15.58 35.68
N PHE A 44 -5.34 16.47 35.55
CA PHE A 44 -5.30 17.54 34.57
C PHE A 44 -4.30 18.67 34.92
N GLN A 45 -4.20 19.03 36.19
CA GLN A 45 -3.23 20.06 36.63
C GLN A 45 -1.78 19.56 36.50
N GLN A 46 -1.52 18.30 36.88
CA GLN A 46 -0.16 17.73 36.79
C GLN A 46 0.28 17.57 35.31
N SER A 47 -0.65 17.24 34.40
CA SER A 47 -0.35 17.14 32.97
C SER A 47 -0.07 18.51 32.31
N GLN A 48 -0.73 19.58 32.75
CA GLN A 48 -0.51 20.92 32.21
C GLN A 48 0.88 21.47 32.59
N ASN A 49 1.27 21.34 33.85
CA ASN A 49 2.55 21.87 34.30
C ASN A 49 3.76 21.15 33.70
N THR A 50 3.68 19.84 33.47
CA THR A 50 4.79 19.08 32.87
C THR A 50 4.90 19.32 31.36
N ARG A 51 3.77 19.53 30.66
CA ARG A 51 3.76 19.78 29.22
C ARG A 51 4.16 21.22 28.87
N LEU A 52 3.73 22.21 29.62
CA LEU A 52 4.11 23.61 29.39
C LEU A 52 5.62 23.83 29.62
N ALA A 53 6.21 23.25 30.66
CA ALA A 53 7.65 23.32 30.90
C ALA A 53 8.48 22.61 29.80
N ALA A 54 7.95 21.57 29.16
CA ALA A 54 8.58 20.91 28.01
C ALA A 54 8.41 21.67 26.69
N LEU A 55 7.31 22.41 26.53
CA LEU A 55 7.04 23.22 25.34
C LEU A 55 7.92 24.49 25.28
N ASP A 56 8.23 25.10 26.43
CA ASP A 56 9.12 26.25 26.50
C ASP A 56 10.57 25.93 26.10
N ALA A 57 10.97 24.65 26.12
CA ALA A 57 12.27 24.17 25.67
C ALA A 57 12.33 23.79 24.18
N ILE A 58 11.18 23.65 23.52
CA ILE A 58 11.10 23.37 22.08
C ILE A 58 11.04 24.72 21.37
N ASN A 59 12.14 25.09 20.70
CA ASN A 59 12.14 26.17 19.71
C ASN A 59 11.13 25.81 18.61
N MET A 60 9.86 26.19 18.78
CA MET A 60 8.81 26.05 17.77
C MET A 60 9.05 27.08 16.67
N GLN A 61 9.99 26.79 15.79
CA GLN A 61 10.10 27.50 14.53
C GLN A 61 8.84 27.16 13.71
N PRO A 62 8.14 28.13 13.15
CA PRO A 62 7.08 27.88 12.21
C PRO A 62 7.64 27.03 11.07
N VAL A 63 6.93 25.98 10.66
CA VAL A 63 7.37 25.17 9.51
C VAL A 63 7.16 26.00 8.25
N ASP A 64 8.24 26.42 7.63
CA ASP A 64 8.20 27.04 6.29
C ASP A 64 8.21 25.94 5.22
N LEU A 65 7.11 25.84 4.49
CA LEU A 65 6.93 24.86 3.42
C LEU A 65 7.19 25.47 2.03
N THR A 66 7.52 26.77 1.95
CA THR A 66 7.68 27.49 0.68
C THR A 66 8.75 26.88 -0.19
N GLN A 67 9.93 26.61 0.40
CA GLN A 67 11.06 26.01 -0.35
C GLN A 67 10.74 24.60 -0.84
N ALA A 68 10.02 23.79 -0.03
CA ALA A 68 9.61 22.46 -0.42
C ALA A 68 8.60 22.50 -1.59
N ALA A 69 7.68 23.46 -1.57
CA ALA A 69 6.73 23.70 -2.64
C ALA A 69 7.43 24.15 -3.92
N GLU A 70 8.28 25.19 -3.86
CA GLU A 70 9.02 25.71 -5.01
C GLU A 70 9.85 24.64 -5.70
N ASN A 71 10.60 23.84 -4.94
CA ASN A 71 11.43 22.77 -5.49
C ASN A 71 10.60 21.66 -6.16
N SER A 72 9.36 21.45 -5.73
CA SER A 72 8.54 20.32 -6.18
C SER A 72 7.68 20.64 -7.39
N VAL A 73 7.15 21.89 -7.50
CA VAL A 73 6.19 22.25 -8.55
C VAL A 73 6.76 22.11 -9.97
N HIS A 74 8.07 22.35 -10.14
CA HIS A 74 8.72 22.26 -11.45
C HIS A 74 8.90 20.82 -11.96
N ALA A 75 8.91 19.84 -11.03
CA ALA A 75 9.05 18.43 -11.37
C ALA A 75 7.69 17.71 -11.52
N VAL A 76 6.57 18.43 -11.28
CA VAL A 76 5.23 17.86 -11.46
C VAL A 76 4.62 18.35 -12.76
N VAL A 77 4.14 17.40 -13.56
CA VAL A 77 3.61 17.63 -14.91
C VAL A 77 2.14 17.33 -15.00
N HIS A 78 1.49 17.95 -15.98
CA HIS A 78 0.12 17.60 -16.39
C HIS A 78 0.15 16.44 -17.38
N ILE A 79 -0.68 15.44 -17.18
CA ILE A 79 -0.87 14.32 -18.11
C ILE A 79 -2.30 14.37 -18.65
N LYS A 80 -2.41 14.41 -19.98
CA LYS A 80 -3.64 14.22 -20.71
C LYS A 80 -3.59 12.86 -21.40
N SER A 81 -4.53 11.99 -21.08
CA SER A 81 -4.73 10.70 -21.72
C SER A 81 -5.93 10.78 -22.64
N THR A 82 -5.78 10.35 -23.90
CA THR A 82 -6.86 10.36 -24.90
C THR A 82 -7.09 8.94 -25.38
N GLN A 83 -8.31 8.47 -25.25
CA GLN A 83 -8.81 7.26 -25.88
C GLN A 83 -9.55 7.68 -27.14
N GLU A 84 -9.00 7.32 -28.29
CA GLU A 84 -9.57 7.70 -29.57
C GLU A 84 -10.93 7.03 -29.80
N SER A 85 -11.79 7.72 -30.55
CA SER A 85 -13.06 7.18 -31.01
C SER A 85 -12.84 5.91 -31.85
N LYS A 86 -13.52 4.81 -31.52
CA LYS A 86 -13.41 3.54 -32.23
C LYS A 86 -14.80 3.10 -32.70
N THR A 87 -14.91 2.76 -33.97
CA THR A 87 -16.10 2.10 -34.53
C THR A 87 -15.80 0.61 -34.58
N GLN A 88 -16.45 -0.17 -33.75
CA GLN A 88 -16.34 -1.62 -33.76
C GLN A 88 -17.64 -2.23 -34.37
N THR A 89 -17.48 -3.12 -35.31
CA THR A 89 -18.60 -3.91 -35.80
C THR A 89 -18.74 -5.14 -34.90
N VAL A 90 -19.72 -5.11 -34.03
CA VAL A 90 -20.04 -6.24 -33.14
C VAL A 90 -21.15 -7.05 -33.83
N THR A 91 -20.88 -8.33 -34.10
CA THR A 91 -21.92 -9.25 -34.51
C THR A 91 -22.76 -9.64 -33.33
N VAL A 92 -23.89 -9.00 -33.14
CA VAL A 92 -24.86 -9.35 -32.12
C VAL A 92 -25.61 -10.58 -32.57
N ARG A 93 -25.30 -11.72 -31.99
CA ARG A 93 -26.18 -12.90 -32.13
C ARG A 93 -27.35 -12.67 -31.18
N ASP A 94 -28.55 -12.62 -31.76
CA ASP A 94 -29.79 -12.55 -31.00
C ASP A 94 -30.05 -13.93 -30.37
N PRO A 95 -30.01 -14.08 -29.03
CA PRO A 95 -30.27 -15.36 -28.37
C PRO A 95 -31.67 -15.94 -28.70
N PHE A 96 -32.61 -15.07 -29.06
CA PHE A 96 -33.98 -15.48 -29.48
C PHE A 96 -33.98 -16.12 -30.86
N SER A 97 -33.18 -15.64 -31.81
CA SER A 97 -33.09 -16.23 -33.15
C SER A 97 -32.36 -17.58 -33.17
N GLU A 98 -31.44 -17.80 -32.24
CA GLU A 98 -30.75 -19.09 -32.07
C GLU A 98 -31.67 -20.15 -31.45
N PHE A 99 -32.51 -19.77 -30.49
CA PHE A 99 -33.46 -20.70 -29.85
C PHE A 99 -34.66 -21.04 -30.72
N PHE A 100 -35.16 -20.10 -31.53
CA PHE A 100 -36.31 -20.34 -32.42
C PHE A 100 -35.92 -20.82 -33.83
N GLY A 101 -34.71 -20.52 -34.31
CA GLY A 101 -34.20 -20.94 -35.58
C GLY A 101 -34.02 -22.46 -35.71
N ASP A 102 -33.64 -23.12 -34.64
CA ASP A 102 -33.47 -24.58 -34.54
C ASP A 102 -34.79 -25.33 -34.52
N ILE A 103 -35.90 -24.70 -34.05
CA ILE A 103 -37.22 -25.31 -33.92
C ILE A 103 -38.01 -25.21 -35.24
N PHE A 104 -37.77 -24.19 -36.09
CA PHE A 104 -38.54 -23.94 -37.31
C PHE A 104 -37.79 -24.19 -38.63
N GLY A 105 -36.60 -24.79 -38.59
CA GLY A 105 -35.99 -25.43 -39.77
C GLY A 105 -35.50 -24.48 -40.87
N ASN A 106 -35.27 -23.19 -40.63
CA ASN A 106 -34.75 -22.26 -41.64
C ASN A 106 -33.44 -21.59 -41.13
N GLY A 107 -32.42 -22.45 -40.89
CA GLY A 107 -31.14 -22.07 -40.37
C GLY A 107 -30.28 -21.21 -41.29
N ARG A 108 -30.57 -19.92 -41.38
CA ARG A 108 -29.62 -18.87 -41.78
C ARG A 108 -29.83 -17.67 -40.85
N GLY A 109 -29.44 -17.85 -39.58
CA GLY A 109 -29.32 -16.76 -38.65
C GLY A 109 -28.14 -15.87 -39.02
N GLY A 110 -28.36 -14.91 -39.88
CA GLY A 110 -27.43 -13.83 -40.16
C GLY A 110 -27.35 -12.97 -38.89
N GLY A 111 -26.24 -13.07 -38.12
CA GLY A 111 -25.98 -12.14 -37.05
C GLY A 111 -26.02 -10.70 -37.61
N GLN A 112 -26.86 -9.86 -37.04
CA GLN A 112 -26.86 -8.44 -37.40
C GLN A 112 -25.57 -7.80 -36.95
N GLN A 113 -24.80 -7.32 -37.91
CA GLN A 113 -23.63 -6.50 -37.61
C GLN A 113 -24.12 -5.13 -37.13
N ARG A 114 -23.89 -4.85 -35.86
CA ARG A 114 -24.19 -3.55 -35.27
C ARG A 114 -22.89 -2.79 -35.11
N GLN A 115 -22.77 -1.63 -35.72
CA GLN A 115 -21.66 -0.71 -35.47
C GLN A 115 -21.88 -0.05 -34.10
N VAL A 116 -21.00 -0.33 -33.18
CA VAL A 116 -20.96 0.37 -31.91
C VAL A 116 -19.87 1.42 -31.99
N HIS A 117 -20.29 2.67 -31.92
CA HIS A 117 -19.37 3.81 -31.90
C HIS A 117 -19.03 4.15 -30.45
N THR A 118 -17.76 3.99 -30.07
CA THR A 118 -17.25 4.44 -28.77
C THR A 118 -16.75 5.88 -28.95
N PRO A 119 -17.31 6.87 -28.25
CA PRO A 119 -16.87 8.25 -28.38
C PRO A 119 -15.45 8.42 -27.83
N GLU A 120 -14.76 9.46 -28.28
CA GLU A 120 -13.48 9.89 -27.70
C GLU A 120 -13.65 10.18 -26.20
N ARG A 121 -12.70 9.70 -25.40
CA ARG A 121 -12.62 9.98 -23.96
C ARG A 121 -11.30 10.62 -23.65
N VAL A 122 -11.34 11.68 -22.83
CA VAL A 122 -10.16 12.39 -22.39
C VAL A 122 -10.09 12.31 -20.86
N GLY A 123 -8.97 11.80 -20.34
CA GLY A 123 -8.63 11.76 -18.94
C GLY A 123 -7.53 12.78 -18.62
N PHE A 124 -7.48 13.21 -17.37
CA PHE A 124 -6.47 14.13 -16.88
C PHE A 124 -5.92 13.67 -15.55
N GLY A 125 -4.63 13.90 -15.35
CA GLY A 125 -3.94 13.64 -14.11
C GLY A 125 -2.61 14.36 -14.07
N SER A 126 -1.79 13.98 -13.12
CA SER A 126 -0.45 14.52 -12.92
C SER A 126 0.60 13.42 -13.07
N GLY A 127 1.85 13.81 -13.17
CA GLY A 127 3.00 12.92 -13.13
C GLY A 127 4.18 13.59 -12.43
N VAL A 128 5.15 12.81 -11.99
CA VAL A 128 6.37 13.28 -11.32
C VAL A 128 7.57 12.91 -12.17
N ILE A 129 8.36 13.89 -12.59
CA ILE A 129 9.62 13.69 -13.29
C ILE A 129 10.65 13.15 -12.29
N ILE A 130 11.12 11.93 -12.51
CA ILE A 130 12.07 11.24 -11.63
C ILE A 130 13.47 11.16 -12.20
N SER A 131 13.66 11.53 -13.48
CA SER A 131 14.99 11.57 -14.11
C SER A 131 15.08 12.71 -15.12
N ARG A 132 16.27 13.26 -15.25
CA ARG A 132 16.55 14.40 -16.13
C ARG A 132 16.36 14.09 -17.62
N ASP A 133 16.42 12.81 -17.99
CA ASP A 133 16.21 12.30 -19.36
C ASP A 133 14.73 12.00 -19.67
N GLY A 134 13.77 12.34 -18.78
CA GLY A 134 12.33 12.33 -19.08
C GLY A 134 11.54 11.09 -18.66
N TYR A 135 12.00 10.32 -17.67
CA TYR A 135 11.14 9.33 -17.03
C TYR A 135 10.20 10.01 -16.03
N ILE A 136 8.92 9.67 -16.12
CA ILE A 136 7.81 10.24 -15.35
C ILE A 136 7.02 9.11 -14.73
N VAL A 137 6.80 9.19 -13.41
CA VAL A 137 5.90 8.30 -12.68
C VAL A 137 4.53 8.93 -12.60
N THR A 138 3.49 8.14 -12.81
CA THR A 138 2.09 8.52 -12.63
C THR A 138 1.29 7.33 -12.12
N ASN A 139 -0.03 7.49 -11.94
CA ASN A 139 -0.90 6.37 -11.66
C ASN A 139 -1.28 5.60 -12.93
N ASN A 140 -1.51 4.30 -12.78
CA ASN A 140 -2.01 3.47 -13.87
C ASN A 140 -3.37 3.97 -14.36
N HIS A 141 -4.30 4.27 -13.46
CA HIS A 141 -5.65 4.74 -13.84
C HIS A 141 -5.65 6.07 -14.62
N VAL A 142 -4.58 6.89 -14.52
CA VAL A 142 -4.44 8.14 -15.31
C VAL A 142 -4.18 7.84 -16.78
N ILE A 143 -3.49 6.73 -17.08
CA ILE A 143 -3.06 6.40 -18.45
C ILE A 143 -3.74 5.14 -19.00
N ASP A 144 -4.60 4.51 -18.21
CA ASP A 144 -5.25 3.24 -18.58
C ASP A 144 -6.10 3.42 -19.84
N ASN A 145 -5.97 2.47 -20.76
CA ASN A 145 -6.65 2.46 -22.06
C ASN A 145 -6.40 3.71 -22.95
N ALA A 146 -5.37 4.53 -22.67
CA ALA A 146 -5.02 5.67 -23.49
C ALA A 146 -4.35 5.22 -24.81
N ASP A 147 -4.86 5.70 -25.94
CA ASP A 147 -4.20 5.56 -27.25
C ASP A 147 -3.11 6.63 -27.44
N VAL A 148 -3.31 7.82 -26.86
CA VAL A 148 -2.37 8.94 -26.89
C VAL A 148 -2.18 9.55 -25.52
N ILE A 149 -0.93 9.76 -25.14
CA ILE A 149 -0.55 10.47 -23.91
C ILE A 149 0.19 11.74 -24.29
N SER A 150 -0.30 12.89 -23.81
CA SER A 150 0.37 14.18 -23.87
C SER A 150 0.80 14.60 -22.48
N VAL A 151 2.05 15.05 -22.36
CA VAL A 151 2.65 15.51 -21.11
C VAL A 151 3.01 16.98 -21.27
N LYS A 152 2.44 17.83 -20.41
CA LYS A 152 2.76 19.25 -20.38
C LYS A 152 3.53 19.59 -19.11
N LEU A 153 4.69 20.19 -19.27
CA LEU A 153 5.55 20.63 -18.18
C LEU A 153 5.02 21.92 -17.54
N ASN A 154 5.50 22.21 -16.34
CA ASN A 154 5.15 23.44 -15.62
C ASN A 154 5.59 24.74 -16.36
N ASP A 155 6.62 24.66 -17.21
CA ASP A 155 7.08 25.75 -18.06
C ASP A 155 6.29 25.91 -19.38
N GLY A 156 5.27 25.07 -19.61
CA GLY A 156 4.39 25.12 -20.78
C GLY A 156 4.82 24.26 -21.96
N ARG A 157 6.03 23.68 -21.97
CA ARG A 157 6.45 22.73 -23.01
C ARG A 157 5.57 21.49 -23.00
N GLU A 158 5.22 20.99 -24.18
CA GLU A 158 4.38 19.81 -24.34
C GLU A 158 5.11 18.72 -25.13
N PHE A 159 4.96 17.48 -24.68
CA PHE A 159 5.62 16.31 -25.25
C PHE A 159 4.64 15.15 -25.41
N LYS A 160 4.90 14.29 -26.38
CA LYS A 160 4.22 13.01 -26.49
C LYS A 160 4.83 12.04 -25.48
N GLY A 161 3.99 11.46 -24.62
CA GLY A 161 4.40 10.43 -23.68
C GLY A 161 4.34 9.03 -24.31
N ARG A 162 5.34 8.20 -23.99
CA ARG A 162 5.36 6.76 -24.32
C ARG A 162 5.32 5.95 -23.03
N VAL A 163 4.35 5.06 -22.90
CA VAL A 163 4.26 4.13 -21.76
C VAL A 163 5.44 3.16 -21.83
N ILE A 164 6.24 3.08 -20.78
CA ILE A 164 7.30 2.09 -20.59
C ILE A 164 6.72 0.82 -19.98
N GLY A 165 5.82 0.97 -19.04
CA GLY A 165 5.07 -0.08 -18.40
C GLY A 165 4.08 0.48 -17.38
N ALA A 166 3.10 -0.34 -17.02
CA ALA A 166 2.08 -0.01 -16.04
C ALA A 166 1.83 -1.21 -15.13
N ASP A 167 1.42 -0.93 -13.91
CA ASP A 167 1.09 -1.91 -12.89
C ASP A 167 -0.26 -1.61 -12.24
N PRO A 168 -1.34 -2.23 -12.71
CA PRO A 168 -2.67 -2.05 -12.13
C PRO A 168 -2.76 -2.43 -10.64
N SER A 169 -1.93 -3.36 -10.17
CA SER A 169 -2.01 -3.86 -8.79
C SER A 169 -1.45 -2.88 -7.75
N THR A 170 -0.53 -1.99 -8.14
CA THR A 170 -0.05 -0.89 -7.31
C THR A 170 -0.55 0.47 -7.78
N ASP A 171 -1.32 0.50 -8.87
CA ASP A 171 -1.77 1.72 -9.54
C ASP A 171 -0.63 2.68 -9.92
N LEU A 172 0.50 2.15 -10.36
CA LEU A 172 1.65 2.92 -10.82
C LEU A 172 1.93 2.68 -12.31
N ALA A 173 2.42 3.71 -12.98
CA ALA A 173 2.88 3.62 -14.35
C ALA A 173 4.13 4.46 -14.57
N LEU A 174 4.95 4.03 -15.53
CA LEU A 174 6.16 4.72 -15.97
C LEU A 174 5.98 5.18 -17.42
N VAL A 175 6.09 6.49 -17.62
CA VAL A 175 5.99 7.16 -18.91
C VAL A 175 7.34 7.78 -19.26
N LYS A 176 7.71 7.81 -20.54
CA LYS A 176 8.93 8.45 -21.06
C LYS A 176 8.54 9.54 -22.04
N ILE A 177 9.13 10.71 -21.86
CA ILE A 177 9.15 11.80 -22.86
C ILE A 177 10.56 11.98 -23.40
N GLU A 178 10.69 12.41 -24.64
CA GLU A 178 11.99 12.69 -25.26
C GLU A 178 12.36 14.15 -24.97
N ALA A 179 13.04 14.35 -23.85
CA ALA A 179 13.54 15.64 -23.39
C ALA A 179 14.73 15.43 -22.46
N ASP A 180 15.62 16.40 -22.41
CA ASP A 180 16.82 16.38 -21.59
C ASP A 180 16.80 17.54 -20.59
N ASP A 181 17.62 17.43 -19.55
CA ASP A 181 17.87 18.45 -18.55
C ASP A 181 16.60 18.92 -17.80
N LEU A 182 15.71 17.96 -17.54
CA LEU A 182 14.45 18.22 -16.85
C LEU A 182 14.65 18.39 -15.32
N PRO A 183 13.84 19.24 -14.67
CA PRO A 183 13.81 19.32 -13.23
C PRO A 183 13.28 18.02 -12.63
N THR A 184 13.90 17.56 -11.53
CA THR A 184 13.51 16.35 -10.83
C THR A 184 13.32 16.62 -9.35
N VAL A 185 12.50 15.82 -8.70
CA VAL A 185 12.32 15.82 -7.24
C VAL A 185 13.24 14.76 -6.62
N PRO A 186 13.99 15.06 -5.56
CA PRO A 186 14.76 14.05 -4.84
C PRO A 186 13.82 13.02 -4.22
N VAL A 187 14.15 11.73 -4.35
CA VAL A 187 13.31 10.67 -3.80
C VAL A 187 13.73 10.34 -2.37
N GLY A 188 12.85 10.64 -1.42
CA GLY A 188 13.03 10.44 0.00
C GLY A 188 12.79 9.01 0.48
N ASP A 189 12.74 8.85 1.80
CA ASP A 189 12.45 7.58 2.49
C ASP A 189 11.05 7.63 3.12
N SER A 190 10.08 6.99 2.47
CA SER A 190 8.71 6.89 2.99
C SER A 190 8.59 5.98 4.21
N ASP A 191 9.54 5.06 4.42
CA ASP A 191 9.53 4.17 5.58
C ASP A 191 9.86 4.95 6.87
N ALA A 192 10.74 5.95 6.76
CA ALA A 192 11.14 6.81 7.87
C ALA A 192 10.07 7.83 8.29
N LEU A 193 9.05 8.09 7.45
CA LEU A 193 7.96 9.03 7.77
C LEU A 193 7.25 8.63 9.06
N LYS A 194 6.89 9.63 9.86
CA LYS A 194 6.11 9.49 11.09
C LYS A 194 4.74 10.17 10.95
N VAL A 195 3.76 9.60 11.62
CA VAL A 195 2.44 10.26 11.77
C VAL A 195 2.63 11.61 12.46
N GLY A 196 2.00 12.64 11.89
CA GLY A 196 2.14 14.03 12.33
C GLY A 196 3.19 14.84 11.57
N GLU A 197 4.06 14.24 10.74
CA GLU A 197 4.99 14.99 9.90
C GLU A 197 4.27 15.72 8.77
N TRP A 198 4.72 16.95 8.49
CA TRP A 198 4.19 17.77 7.41
C TRP A 198 4.50 17.17 6.05
N VAL A 199 3.49 17.20 5.17
CA VAL A 199 3.61 16.81 3.77
C VAL A 199 2.86 17.79 2.87
N LEU A 200 3.32 17.88 1.61
CA LEU A 200 2.68 18.66 0.56
C LEU A 200 2.21 17.71 -0.55
N ALA A 201 0.95 17.80 -0.92
CA ALA A 201 0.45 17.15 -2.12
C ALA A 201 0.52 18.15 -3.29
N VAL A 202 1.32 17.79 -4.30
CA VAL A 202 1.58 18.62 -5.49
C VAL A 202 0.98 17.93 -6.71
N GLY A 203 0.20 18.67 -7.47
CA GLY A 203 -0.39 18.21 -8.73
C GLY A 203 -0.44 19.33 -9.75
N ASN A 204 -0.79 19.00 -10.99
CA ASN A 204 -0.99 19.95 -12.09
C ASN A 204 -2.36 19.69 -12.74
N PRO A 205 -3.47 20.00 -12.02
CA PRO A 205 -4.81 19.74 -12.51
C PRO A 205 -5.20 20.71 -13.63
N PHE A 206 -6.02 20.24 -14.58
CA PHE A 206 -6.70 21.04 -15.59
C PHE A 206 -5.83 21.93 -16.47
N ASN A 207 -4.56 21.55 -16.71
CA ASN A 207 -3.65 22.34 -17.53
C ASN A 207 -3.40 23.79 -17.01
N MET A 208 -3.66 23.99 -15.72
CA MET A 208 -3.32 25.21 -14.99
C MET A 208 -1.90 25.13 -14.45
N THR A 209 -1.46 26.14 -13.71
CA THR A 209 -0.19 26.05 -12.95
C THR A 209 -0.30 25.00 -11.85
N SER A 210 0.84 24.43 -11.44
CA SER A 210 0.91 23.44 -10.37
C SER A 210 0.18 23.92 -9.11
N THR A 211 -0.60 23.05 -8.51
CA THR A 211 -1.34 23.29 -7.26
C THR A 211 -0.65 22.54 -6.13
N VAL A 212 -0.48 23.20 -5.00
CA VAL A 212 0.10 22.65 -3.77
C VAL A 212 -0.91 22.74 -2.65
N THR A 213 -1.12 21.63 -1.96
CA THR A 213 -1.89 21.58 -0.72
C THR A 213 -1.03 21.01 0.40
N ALA A 214 -1.21 21.52 1.63
CA ALA A 214 -0.44 21.10 2.79
C ALA A 214 -1.30 20.34 3.79
N GLY A 215 -0.70 19.38 4.46
CA GLY A 215 -1.30 18.58 5.51
C GLY A 215 -0.23 17.79 6.27
N ILE A 216 -0.65 16.77 6.99
CA ILE A 216 0.24 15.89 7.74
C ILE A 216 0.09 14.44 7.28
N VAL A 217 1.04 13.60 7.66
CA VAL A 217 0.86 12.15 7.63
C VAL A 217 -0.16 11.77 8.69
N SER A 218 -1.38 11.43 8.30
CA SER A 218 -2.47 11.05 9.22
C SER A 218 -2.36 9.60 9.67
N ALA A 219 -1.92 8.70 8.78
CA ALA A 219 -1.65 7.29 9.06
C ALA A 219 -0.71 6.68 8.01
N LYS A 220 -0.23 5.47 8.28
CA LYS A 220 0.55 4.65 7.33
C LYS A 220 -0.06 3.26 7.22
N ALA A 221 0.30 2.54 6.16
CA ALA A 221 -0.13 1.17 5.90
C ALA A 221 -1.67 1.01 5.92
N ARG A 222 -2.37 1.91 5.22
CA ARG A 222 -3.83 1.84 5.05
C ARG A 222 -4.19 0.95 3.87
N THR A 223 -5.18 0.09 4.09
CA THR A 223 -5.87 -0.70 3.08
C THR A 223 -7.26 -0.14 2.86
N LEU A 224 -7.68 0.02 1.64
CA LEU A 224 -8.98 0.59 1.27
C LEU A 224 -9.87 -0.43 0.55
N GLY A 225 -9.29 -1.53 0.04
CA GLY A 225 -9.98 -2.52 -0.77
C GLY A 225 -10.37 -2.00 -2.16
N VAL A 226 -9.66 -1.00 -2.67
CA VAL A 226 -9.94 -0.38 -3.98
C VAL A 226 -9.26 -1.12 -5.12
N TYR A 227 -8.13 -1.80 -4.87
CA TYR A 227 -7.43 -2.62 -5.86
C TYR A 227 -7.73 -4.11 -5.60
N ASN A 228 -8.53 -4.70 -6.47
CA ASN A 228 -8.90 -6.11 -6.35
C ASN A 228 -7.63 -6.99 -6.36
N GLN A 229 -7.27 -7.59 -5.21
CA GLN A 229 -6.03 -8.36 -4.97
C GLN A 229 -4.72 -7.56 -5.20
N GLY A 230 -4.78 -6.23 -5.21
CA GLY A 230 -3.62 -5.37 -5.36
C GLY A 230 -2.79 -5.22 -4.07
N VAL A 231 -1.65 -4.55 -4.20
CA VAL A 231 -0.80 -4.18 -3.06
C VAL A 231 -1.27 -2.84 -2.54
N GLU A 232 -1.94 -2.86 -1.41
CA GLU A 232 -2.41 -1.66 -0.73
C GLU A 232 -1.66 -1.44 0.58
N SER A 233 -0.82 -0.42 0.60
CA SER A 233 -0.18 0.11 1.80
C SER A 233 -0.03 1.62 1.63
N PHE A 234 -1.15 2.34 1.80
CA PHE A 234 -1.17 3.78 1.55
C PHE A 234 -0.65 4.60 2.72
N ILE A 235 -0.01 5.73 2.39
CA ILE A 235 0.15 6.87 3.29
C ILE A 235 -1.17 7.65 3.25
N GLN A 236 -1.81 7.80 4.41
CA GLN A 236 -2.98 8.66 4.57
C GLN A 236 -2.54 10.06 4.94
N THR A 237 -3.12 11.08 4.32
CA THR A 237 -2.89 12.51 4.61
C THR A 237 -4.19 13.31 4.58
N ASP A 238 -4.22 14.40 5.30
CA ASP A 238 -5.25 15.46 5.21
C ASP A 238 -4.84 16.59 4.29
N ALA A 239 -3.68 16.52 3.62
CA ALA A 239 -3.42 17.36 2.45
C ALA A 239 -4.46 17.09 1.38
N ALA A 240 -5.10 18.14 0.85
CA ALA A 240 -6.22 17.98 -0.06
C ALA A 240 -5.78 17.33 -1.39
N ILE A 241 -6.23 16.10 -1.62
CA ILE A 241 -6.10 15.40 -2.89
C ILE A 241 -7.45 15.46 -3.58
N ASN A 242 -7.48 16.01 -4.80
CA ASN A 242 -8.67 16.14 -5.63
C ASN A 242 -8.41 15.58 -7.02
N GLN A 243 -9.45 15.46 -7.83
CA GLN A 243 -9.33 15.06 -9.22
C GLN A 243 -8.32 15.95 -9.96
N GLY A 244 -7.34 15.31 -10.60
CA GLY A 244 -6.22 15.97 -11.28
C GLY A 244 -4.89 15.94 -10.51
N ASN A 245 -4.90 15.79 -9.17
CA ASN A 245 -3.67 15.58 -8.38
C ASN A 245 -3.18 14.13 -8.44
N SER A 246 -4.02 13.17 -8.86
CA SER A 246 -3.63 11.77 -9.03
C SER A 246 -2.41 11.62 -9.93
N GLY A 247 -1.43 10.85 -9.51
CA GLY A 247 -0.13 10.70 -10.17
C GLY A 247 0.90 11.78 -9.83
N GLY A 248 0.50 12.84 -9.12
CA GLY A 248 1.38 13.90 -8.62
C GLY A 248 2.18 13.48 -7.39
N ALA A 249 3.00 14.41 -6.88
CA ALA A 249 3.92 14.15 -5.79
C ALA A 249 3.28 14.36 -4.42
N LEU A 250 3.56 13.45 -3.48
CA LEU A 250 3.53 13.73 -2.05
C LEU A 250 4.97 13.95 -1.59
N VAL A 251 5.30 15.16 -1.12
CA VAL A 251 6.65 15.48 -0.64
C VAL A 251 6.64 15.84 0.84
N ASN A 252 7.76 15.58 1.53
CA ASN A 252 7.93 16.01 2.91
C ASN A 252 8.33 17.50 3.01
N ALA A 253 8.50 18.02 4.22
CA ALA A 253 8.89 19.41 4.46
C ALA A 253 10.29 19.78 3.89
N ARG A 254 11.10 18.82 3.47
CA ARG A 254 12.38 19.04 2.78
C ARG A 254 12.24 19.05 1.25
N GLY A 255 11.04 18.85 0.71
CA GLY A 255 10.80 18.73 -0.72
C GLY A 255 11.21 17.38 -1.31
N GLU A 256 11.40 16.35 -0.49
CA GLU A 256 11.71 14.99 -0.95
C GLU A 256 10.43 14.21 -1.24
N LEU A 257 10.39 13.50 -2.36
CA LEU A 257 9.27 12.66 -2.79
C LEU A 257 9.11 11.46 -1.84
N VAL A 258 8.01 11.41 -1.10
CA VAL A 258 7.70 10.35 -0.15
C VAL A 258 6.51 9.49 -0.58
N GLY A 259 5.78 9.92 -1.61
CA GLY A 259 4.69 9.13 -2.20
C GLY A 259 4.18 9.70 -3.52
N ILE A 260 3.34 8.92 -4.19
CA ILE A 260 2.59 9.32 -5.38
C ILE A 260 1.12 9.44 -4.98
N ASN A 261 0.54 10.64 -5.13
CA ASN A 261 -0.87 10.89 -4.85
C ASN A 261 -1.73 9.96 -5.72
N SER A 262 -2.70 9.26 -5.14
CA SER A 262 -3.47 8.26 -5.89
C SER A 262 -4.97 8.46 -5.71
N VAL A 263 -5.52 8.10 -4.57
CA VAL A 263 -6.95 7.95 -4.34
C VAL A 263 -7.46 8.95 -3.34
N LEU A 264 -8.67 9.45 -3.60
CA LEU A 264 -9.52 10.14 -2.64
C LEU A 264 -10.59 9.14 -2.17
N TYR A 265 -10.61 8.83 -0.89
CA TYR A 265 -11.73 8.07 -0.33
C TYR A 265 -12.85 9.06 0.04
N SER A 266 -13.90 9.05 -0.75
CA SER A 266 -15.05 9.93 -0.53
C SER A 266 -16.35 9.29 -1.01
N PRO A 267 -17.35 9.15 -0.14
CA PRO A 267 -18.67 8.68 -0.54
C PRO A 267 -19.39 9.61 -1.53
N THR A 268 -18.98 10.89 -1.57
CA THR A 268 -19.61 11.93 -2.40
C THR A 268 -18.77 12.36 -3.60
N GLY A 269 -17.54 11.84 -3.73
CA GLY A 269 -16.56 12.28 -4.73
C GLY A 269 -15.86 13.61 -4.42
N ALA A 270 -16.24 14.30 -3.32
CA ALA A 270 -15.57 15.51 -2.84
C ALA A 270 -14.57 15.18 -1.74
N TYR A 271 -13.50 15.99 -1.63
CA TYR A 271 -12.52 15.87 -0.55
C TYR A 271 -13.18 15.95 0.83
N SER A 272 -12.91 14.98 1.69
CA SER A 272 -13.47 14.85 3.05
C SER A 272 -12.41 14.72 4.14
N GLY A 273 -11.16 15.13 3.88
CA GLY A 273 -10.05 15.00 4.83
C GLY A 273 -9.27 13.66 4.72
N TYR A 274 -9.55 12.83 3.72
CA TYR A 274 -8.92 11.53 3.52
C TYR A 274 -8.30 11.45 2.13
N GLY A 275 -7.03 11.83 2.04
CA GLY A 275 -6.20 11.64 0.86
C GLY A 275 -5.25 10.45 1.06
N PHE A 276 -4.90 9.75 -0.03
CA PHE A 276 -4.03 8.56 0.02
C PHE A 276 -2.96 8.63 -1.06
N ALA A 277 -1.75 8.27 -0.68
CA ALA A 277 -0.61 8.22 -1.59
C ALA A 277 0.11 6.87 -1.49
N ILE A 278 0.62 6.40 -2.63
CA ILE A 278 1.44 5.19 -2.73
C ILE A 278 2.84 5.53 -2.21
N PRO A 279 3.41 4.78 -1.25
CA PRO A 279 4.72 5.07 -0.68
C PRO A 279 5.85 5.07 -1.72
N ALA A 280 6.81 5.99 -1.56
CA ALA A 280 7.98 6.06 -2.44
C ALA A 280 8.83 4.78 -2.39
N SER A 281 8.83 4.04 -1.28
CA SER A 281 9.51 2.73 -1.18
C SER A 281 8.95 1.69 -2.15
N ILE A 282 7.62 1.63 -2.32
CA ILE A 282 6.96 0.78 -3.33
C ILE A 282 7.25 1.31 -4.73
N MET A 283 7.09 2.63 -4.95
CA MET A 283 7.31 3.28 -6.23
C MET A 283 8.72 3.01 -6.77
N LYS A 284 9.77 3.12 -5.94
CA LYS A 284 11.17 2.88 -6.35
C LYS A 284 11.35 1.50 -7.01
N LYS A 285 10.81 0.46 -6.37
CA LYS A 285 10.92 -0.92 -6.86
C LYS A 285 10.10 -1.12 -8.13
N VAL A 286 8.86 -0.64 -8.15
CA VAL A 286 7.97 -0.75 -9.32
C VAL A 286 8.60 -0.07 -10.54
N VAL A 287 9.10 1.15 -10.39
CA VAL A 287 9.77 1.90 -11.47
C VAL A 287 11.01 1.18 -11.98
N ALA A 288 11.85 0.66 -11.07
CA ALA A 288 13.04 -0.11 -11.46
C ALA A 288 12.67 -1.35 -12.28
N ASP A 289 11.64 -2.08 -11.86
CA ASP A 289 11.15 -3.25 -12.59
C ASP A 289 10.55 -2.90 -13.94
N LEU A 290 9.68 -1.89 -14.00
CA LEU A 290 9.07 -1.44 -15.26
C LEU A 290 10.14 -0.99 -16.26
N LYS A 291 11.18 -0.28 -15.79
CA LYS A 291 12.28 0.16 -16.64
C LYS A 291 13.13 -0.99 -17.17
N GLU A 292 13.42 -1.98 -16.31
CA GLU A 292 14.36 -3.08 -16.64
C GLU A 292 13.66 -4.26 -17.34
N TYR A 293 12.44 -4.58 -16.92
CA TYR A 293 11.74 -5.79 -17.36
C TYR A 293 10.47 -5.50 -18.16
N GLY A 294 9.96 -4.27 -18.15
CA GLY A 294 8.66 -3.89 -18.71
C GLY A 294 7.46 -4.33 -17.87
N THR A 295 7.70 -5.08 -16.80
CA THR A 295 6.66 -5.60 -15.88
C THR A 295 7.21 -5.75 -14.47
N VAL A 296 6.33 -5.61 -13.48
CA VAL A 296 6.71 -5.71 -12.06
C VAL A 296 6.98 -7.14 -11.66
N GLN A 297 8.10 -7.38 -11.02
CA GLN A 297 8.52 -8.70 -10.51
C GLN A 297 7.94 -8.91 -9.11
N ARG A 298 6.80 -9.61 -9.02
CA ARG A 298 6.14 -9.85 -7.74
C ARG A 298 6.66 -11.07 -7.04
N ALA A 299 7.14 -10.85 -5.82
CA ALA A 299 7.46 -11.90 -4.87
C ALA A 299 6.30 -12.11 -3.90
N ILE A 300 5.93 -13.36 -3.65
CA ILE A 300 4.83 -13.71 -2.75
C ILE A 300 5.29 -14.76 -1.74
N LEU A 301 4.66 -14.76 -0.55
CA LEU A 301 4.88 -15.82 0.44
C LEU A 301 4.17 -17.12 0.07
N GLY A 302 3.03 -17.05 -0.59
CA GLY A 302 2.20 -18.21 -0.87
C GLY A 302 1.47 -18.71 0.38
N ILE A 303 0.76 -17.82 1.03
CA ILE A 303 -0.09 -18.09 2.20
C ILE A 303 -1.49 -17.51 2.01
N LYS A 304 -2.48 -18.09 2.70
CA LYS A 304 -3.75 -17.39 3.00
C LYS A 304 -3.65 -16.88 4.44
N GLY A 305 -3.57 -15.57 4.59
CA GLY A 305 -3.41 -14.89 5.87
C GLY A 305 -4.66 -14.09 6.26
N THR A 306 -4.88 -13.94 7.56
CA THR A 306 -5.93 -13.07 8.11
C THR A 306 -5.28 -12.13 9.13
N PRO A 307 -5.50 -10.80 9.04
CA PRO A 307 -5.04 -9.88 10.08
C PRO A 307 -5.73 -10.21 11.41
N ILE A 308 -4.94 -10.24 12.50
CA ILE A 308 -5.47 -10.59 13.82
C ILE A 308 -6.41 -9.52 14.38
N ASN A 309 -6.17 -8.27 14.05
CA ASN A 309 -6.87 -7.11 14.59
C ASN A 309 -7.97 -6.55 13.68
N ASP A 310 -8.39 -7.29 12.65
CA ASP A 310 -9.47 -6.90 11.76
C ASP A 310 -10.81 -7.49 12.23
N GLU A 311 -11.55 -6.72 13.03
CA GLU A 311 -12.85 -7.14 13.56
C GLU A 311 -13.88 -7.48 12.48
N GLN A 312 -13.78 -6.89 11.29
CA GLN A 312 -14.70 -7.15 10.18
C GLN A 312 -14.47 -8.53 9.54
N GLN A 313 -13.23 -9.00 9.53
CA GLN A 313 -12.90 -10.36 9.06
C GLN A 313 -13.05 -11.42 10.14
N LEU A 314 -13.18 -11.03 11.41
CA LEU A 314 -13.29 -11.90 12.58
C LEU A 314 -14.75 -12.04 13.05
N MET A 315 -15.66 -12.31 12.13
CA MET A 315 -17.11 -12.41 12.45
C MET A 315 -17.48 -13.69 13.20
N ASP A 316 -16.62 -14.73 13.18
CA ASP A 316 -16.87 -16.02 13.83
C ASP A 316 -16.22 -16.08 15.22
N GLU A 317 -17.02 -16.40 16.24
CA GLU A 317 -16.56 -16.56 17.62
C GLU A 317 -15.53 -17.70 17.79
N ALA A 318 -15.59 -18.74 16.97
CA ALA A 318 -14.60 -19.81 16.96
C ALA A 318 -13.24 -19.28 16.51
N MET A 319 -13.23 -18.42 15.48
CA MET A 319 -12.03 -17.78 14.96
C MET A 319 -11.42 -16.80 15.98
N LYS A 320 -12.24 -16.01 16.66
CA LYS A 320 -11.79 -15.12 17.75
C LYS A 320 -11.12 -15.88 18.88
N LYS A 321 -11.71 -17.03 19.27
CA LYS A 321 -11.12 -17.92 20.29
C LYS A 321 -9.78 -18.46 19.84
N GLN A 322 -9.69 -18.96 18.59
CA GLN A 322 -8.46 -19.48 18.03
C GLN A 322 -7.34 -18.43 18.01
N ILE A 323 -7.64 -17.20 17.58
CA ILE A 323 -6.67 -16.07 17.60
C ILE A 323 -6.19 -15.76 19.02
N LYS A 324 -7.09 -15.77 19.99
CA LYS A 324 -6.72 -15.56 21.40
C LYS A 324 -5.75 -16.63 21.91
N ASP A 325 -5.94 -17.87 21.47
CA ASP A 325 -5.05 -18.98 21.83
C ASP A 325 -3.66 -18.87 21.20
N LEU A 326 -3.52 -18.19 20.04
CA LEU A 326 -2.23 -17.91 19.40
C LEU A 326 -1.35 -16.97 20.24
N GLY A 327 -1.95 -16.10 21.08
CA GLY A 327 -1.25 -15.23 22.02
C GLY A 327 -0.62 -14.00 21.38
N ALA A 328 -1.02 -13.64 20.16
CA ALA A 328 -0.61 -12.40 19.48
C ALA A 328 -1.71 -11.34 19.60
N VAL A 329 -1.31 -10.07 19.64
CA VAL A 329 -2.22 -8.91 19.68
C VAL A 329 -2.32 -8.20 18.33
N ASP A 330 -1.32 -8.39 17.46
CA ASP A 330 -1.25 -7.87 16.10
C ASP A 330 -0.46 -8.84 15.21
N GLY A 331 -0.54 -8.66 13.89
CA GLY A 331 0.15 -9.48 12.92
C GLY A 331 -0.80 -10.15 11.92
N VAL A 332 -0.25 -11.06 11.12
CA VAL A 332 -0.98 -11.81 10.11
C VAL A 332 -0.95 -13.30 10.46
N TRP A 333 -2.10 -13.85 10.79
CA TRP A 333 -2.28 -15.27 11.06
C TRP A 333 -2.24 -16.08 9.78
N VAL A 334 -1.32 -17.05 9.69
CA VAL A 334 -1.21 -18.01 8.59
C VAL A 334 -2.27 -19.11 8.75
N ARG A 335 -3.30 -19.07 7.91
CA ARG A 335 -4.39 -20.04 7.94
C ARG A 335 -4.12 -21.24 7.05
N GLU A 336 -3.46 -21.02 5.91
CA GLU A 336 -3.18 -22.03 4.91
C GLU A 336 -1.86 -21.69 4.19
N ILE A 337 -1.10 -22.69 3.84
CA ILE A 337 0.11 -22.57 3.05
C ILE A 337 -0.13 -23.13 1.66
N ILE A 338 0.13 -22.31 0.65
CA ILE A 338 -0.04 -22.70 -0.76
C ILE A 338 1.13 -23.60 -1.15
N GLU A 339 0.82 -24.79 -1.65
CA GLU A 339 1.81 -25.74 -2.12
C GLU A 339 2.70 -25.12 -3.22
N GLY A 340 4.00 -25.37 -3.14
CA GLY A 340 4.98 -24.79 -4.06
C GLY A 340 5.31 -23.29 -3.81
N GLY A 341 4.60 -22.62 -2.93
CA GLY A 341 4.87 -21.24 -2.52
C GLY A 341 6.18 -21.07 -1.74
N SER A 342 6.57 -19.82 -1.44
CA SER A 342 7.79 -19.52 -0.68
C SER A 342 7.74 -20.04 0.76
N ALA A 343 6.55 -20.03 1.38
CA ALA A 343 6.33 -20.48 2.75
C ALA A 343 6.34 -22.00 2.90
N ALA A 344 6.16 -22.75 1.80
CA ALA A 344 6.05 -24.20 1.86
C ALA A 344 7.29 -24.88 2.48
N GLY A 345 7.06 -25.72 3.49
CA GLY A 345 8.11 -26.42 4.24
C GLY A 345 8.91 -25.53 5.22
N LYS A 346 8.52 -24.28 5.41
CA LYS A 346 9.18 -23.31 6.30
C LYS A 346 8.21 -22.73 7.33
N LEU A 347 7.14 -22.10 6.88
CA LEU A 347 6.05 -21.66 7.75
C LEU A 347 5.11 -22.83 8.05
N GLN A 348 4.29 -22.64 9.06
CA GLN A 348 3.26 -23.61 9.49
C GLN A 348 1.92 -22.89 9.62
N GLU A 349 0.84 -23.65 9.48
CA GLU A 349 -0.49 -23.15 9.87
C GLU A 349 -0.47 -22.78 11.36
N ASN A 350 -1.18 -21.73 11.70
CA ASN A 350 -1.21 -21.11 13.01
C ASN A 350 0.07 -20.33 13.39
N ASP A 351 1.05 -20.16 12.52
CA ASP A 351 2.03 -19.10 12.70
C ASP A 351 1.36 -17.72 12.62
N VAL A 352 1.84 -16.78 13.41
CA VAL A 352 1.48 -15.37 13.26
C VAL A 352 2.69 -14.61 12.78
N ILE A 353 2.63 -14.04 11.58
CA ILE A 353 3.70 -13.19 11.05
C ILE A 353 3.65 -11.84 11.77
N ILE A 354 4.71 -11.52 12.49
CA ILE A 354 4.86 -10.29 13.30
C ILE A 354 6.02 -9.41 12.83
N GLY A 355 6.76 -9.84 11.81
CA GLY A 355 7.86 -9.07 11.25
C GLY A 355 8.37 -9.61 9.92
N ILE A 356 8.99 -8.74 9.13
CA ILE A 356 9.73 -9.07 7.91
C ILE A 356 10.97 -8.18 7.83
N ASP A 357 12.15 -8.78 7.61
CA ASP A 357 13.46 -8.11 7.51
C ASP A 357 13.72 -7.11 8.66
N GLY A 358 13.41 -7.54 9.88
CA GLY A 358 13.59 -6.73 11.10
C GLY A 358 12.53 -5.64 11.32
N LYS A 359 11.63 -5.42 10.37
CA LYS A 359 10.49 -4.49 10.54
C LYS A 359 9.29 -5.23 11.12
N ARG A 360 8.62 -4.60 12.09
CA ARG A 360 7.39 -5.14 12.67
C ARG A 360 6.27 -5.14 11.64
N VAL A 361 5.45 -6.19 11.66
CA VAL A 361 4.24 -6.36 10.87
C VAL A 361 3.06 -6.47 11.81
N LYS A 362 2.14 -5.50 11.75
CA LYS A 362 0.93 -5.43 12.59
C LYS A 362 -0.33 -5.84 11.84
N ASN A 363 -0.33 -5.72 10.52
CA ASN A 363 -1.48 -5.99 9.67
C ASN A 363 -1.02 -6.48 8.28
N PHE A 364 -2.01 -6.80 7.43
CA PHE A 364 -1.73 -7.32 6.10
C PHE A 364 -1.08 -6.29 5.17
N ALA A 365 -1.41 -4.99 5.30
CA ALA A 365 -0.80 -3.93 4.48
C ALA A 365 0.69 -3.78 4.75
N GLU A 366 1.12 -3.84 6.03
CA GLU A 366 2.55 -3.79 6.38
C GLU A 366 3.31 -5.03 5.86
N LEU A 367 2.67 -6.21 5.87
CA LEU A 367 3.24 -7.41 5.25
C LEU A 367 3.39 -7.25 3.74
N GLN A 368 2.34 -6.78 3.06
CA GLN A 368 2.38 -6.52 1.62
C GLN A 368 3.43 -5.48 1.26
N GLU A 369 3.54 -4.39 2.03
CA GLU A 369 4.59 -3.37 1.83
C GLU A 369 5.99 -3.95 1.96
N GLY A 370 6.23 -4.80 2.97
CA GLY A 370 7.48 -5.51 3.13
C GLY A 370 7.81 -6.34 1.90
N LEU A 371 6.88 -7.18 1.46
CA LEU A 371 7.05 -8.06 0.30
C LEU A 371 7.18 -7.30 -1.03
N ALA A 372 6.46 -6.19 -1.19
CA ALA A 372 6.47 -5.40 -2.42
C ALA A 372 7.84 -4.80 -2.78
N LYS A 373 8.78 -4.77 -1.84
CA LYS A 373 10.17 -4.30 -2.04
C LYS A 373 11.10 -5.37 -2.61
N HIS A 374 10.65 -6.63 -2.65
CA HIS A 374 11.44 -7.78 -3.05
C HIS A 374 11.06 -8.30 -4.43
N ARG A 375 11.98 -9.09 -4.99
CA ARG A 375 11.82 -9.82 -6.25
C ARG A 375 11.81 -11.33 -5.99
N PRO A 376 11.27 -12.12 -6.90
CA PRO A 376 11.46 -13.58 -6.88
C PRO A 376 12.95 -13.94 -6.86
N GLY A 377 13.34 -14.82 -5.94
CA GLY A 377 14.74 -15.19 -5.69
C GLY A 377 15.39 -14.47 -4.51
N ASP A 378 14.83 -13.35 -4.05
CA ASP A 378 15.33 -12.66 -2.85
C ASP A 378 15.11 -13.51 -1.60
N LYS A 379 16.04 -13.41 -0.67
CA LYS A 379 15.93 -13.98 0.67
C LYS A 379 15.37 -12.96 1.63
N VAL A 380 14.41 -13.37 2.43
CA VAL A 380 13.80 -12.53 3.48
C VAL A 380 13.78 -13.29 4.80
N THR A 381 13.88 -12.56 5.88
CA THR A 381 13.70 -13.09 7.24
C THR A 381 12.29 -12.74 7.72
N VAL A 382 11.44 -13.75 7.85
CA VAL A 382 10.09 -13.60 8.42
C VAL A 382 10.13 -13.95 9.88
N LYS A 383 9.77 -13.00 10.74
CA LYS A 383 9.59 -13.23 12.17
C LYS A 383 8.17 -13.68 12.43
N VAL A 384 8.03 -14.83 13.04
CA VAL A 384 6.72 -15.41 13.40
C VAL A 384 6.60 -15.66 14.90
N LEU A 385 5.38 -15.59 15.40
CA LEU A 385 5.01 -16.17 16.68
C LEU A 385 4.48 -17.58 16.42
N ARG A 386 5.20 -18.60 16.88
CA ARG A 386 4.82 -20.02 16.81
C ARG A 386 4.83 -20.62 18.19
N ASP A 387 3.73 -21.21 18.66
CA ASP A 387 3.60 -21.74 20.02
C ASP A 387 3.94 -20.69 21.08
N LYS A 388 3.52 -19.44 20.88
CA LYS A 388 3.79 -18.26 21.75
C LYS A 388 5.28 -17.91 21.88
N LYS A 389 6.14 -18.39 20.98
CA LYS A 389 7.56 -18.08 20.92
C LYS A 389 7.90 -17.41 19.60
N GLU A 390 8.67 -16.34 19.66
CA GLU A 390 9.20 -15.70 18.45
C GLU A 390 10.26 -16.58 17.79
N LYS A 391 10.19 -16.69 16.46
CA LYS A 391 11.16 -17.39 15.63
C LYS A 391 11.42 -16.57 14.36
N ASP A 392 12.69 -16.47 13.99
CA ASP A 392 13.10 -15.91 12.71
C ASP A 392 13.28 -17.07 11.71
N ILE A 393 12.60 -16.93 10.56
CA ILE A 393 12.57 -17.97 9.51
C ILE A 393 13.02 -17.34 8.20
N GLU A 394 14.16 -17.85 7.67
CA GLU A 394 14.66 -17.42 6.35
C GLU A 394 13.89 -18.14 5.24
N LEU A 395 13.38 -17.35 4.30
CA LEU A 395 12.66 -17.82 3.12
C LEU A 395 13.33 -17.28 1.86
N THR A 396 13.26 -18.06 0.78
CA THR A 396 13.54 -17.57 -0.58
C THR A 396 12.21 -17.30 -1.27
N LEU A 397 11.98 -16.06 -1.66
CA LEU A 397 10.73 -15.64 -2.26
C LEU A 397 10.58 -16.18 -3.69
N LYS A 398 9.35 -16.50 -4.06
CA LYS A 398 8.96 -17.01 -5.37
C LYS A 398 7.87 -16.12 -5.97
N ASN A 399 7.71 -16.19 -7.28
CA ASN A 399 6.60 -15.59 -7.99
C ASN A 399 5.32 -16.45 -7.88
N GLU A 400 4.23 -15.99 -8.48
CA GLU A 400 2.95 -16.71 -8.51
C GLU A 400 3.01 -18.08 -9.18
N GLN A 401 4.00 -18.28 -10.07
CA GLN A 401 4.24 -19.58 -10.71
C GLN A 401 5.09 -20.52 -9.85
N GLY A 402 5.41 -20.14 -8.61
CA GLY A 402 6.22 -20.94 -7.67
C GLY A 402 7.70 -21.00 -8.03
N THR A 403 8.21 -20.09 -8.87
CA THR A 403 9.61 -20.05 -9.31
C THR A 403 10.35 -18.82 -8.75
N THR A 404 11.68 -18.89 -8.71
CA THR A 404 12.55 -17.77 -8.34
C THR A 404 12.99 -16.95 -9.57
N LYS A 405 12.47 -17.27 -10.75
CA LYS A 405 12.89 -16.63 -12.01
C LYS A 405 12.20 -15.29 -12.19
N VAL A 406 12.97 -14.33 -12.66
CA VAL A 406 12.48 -13.04 -13.12
C VAL A 406 11.84 -13.21 -14.50
N VAL A 407 10.66 -12.64 -14.71
CA VAL A 407 9.94 -12.71 -15.98
C VAL A 407 10.27 -11.45 -16.78
N LYS A 408 10.89 -11.60 -17.95
CA LYS A 408 11.09 -10.52 -18.92
C LYS A 408 9.97 -10.58 -19.95
N ASN A 409 8.97 -9.74 -19.79
CA ASN A 409 7.83 -9.63 -20.72
C ASN A 409 7.66 -8.20 -21.20
N ALA A 410 8.69 -7.66 -21.86
CA ALA A 410 8.53 -6.38 -22.54
C ALA A 410 7.44 -6.53 -23.63
N GLY A 411 6.25 -6.00 -23.40
CA GLY A 411 5.17 -5.89 -24.39
C GLY A 411 3.97 -6.82 -24.21
N MET A 412 4.01 -7.82 -23.37
CA MET A 412 2.91 -8.81 -23.26
C MET A 412 1.77 -8.37 -22.35
N GLU A 413 2.03 -7.60 -21.29
CA GLU A 413 0.96 -7.01 -20.44
C GLU A 413 0.19 -5.91 -21.20
N ILE A 414 0.85 -5.18 -22.11
CA ILE A 414 0.19 -4.20 -23.00
C ILE A 414 -0.80 -4.88 -23.93
N LEU A 415 -0.57 -6.15 -24.27
CA LEU A 415 -1.46 -6.94 -25.13
C LEU A 415 -2.64 -7.51 -24.35
N GLY A 416 -2.60 -7.53 -23.02
CA GLY A 416 -3.64 -8.11 -22.18
C GLY A 416 -3.76 -9.63 -22.36
N ALA A 417 -2.63 -10.33 -22.53
CA ALA A 417 -2.60 -11.77 -22.70
C ALA A 417 -1.39 -12.41 -22.03
N ALA A 418 -1.59 -13.56 -21.44
CA ALA A 418 -0.53 -14.42 -20.95
C ALA A 418 -0.16 -15.45 -22.03
N PHE A 419 1.15 -15.63 -22.24
CA PHE A 419 1.67 -16.49 -23.29
C PHE A 419 2.56 -17.58 -22.69
N ARG A 420 2.60 -18.72 -23.32
CA ARG A 420 3.61 -19.76 -23.06
C ARG A 420 4.12 -20.32 -24.36
N GLU A 421 5.30 -20.90 -24.36
CA GLU A 421 5.77 -21.66 -25.51
C GLU A 421 4.86 -22.86 -25.74
N VAL A 422 4.50 -23.11 -26.99
CA VAL A 422 3.69 -24.27 -27.35
C VAL A 422 4.42 -25.55 -26.94
N PRO A 423 3.79 -26.45 -26.16
CA PRO A 423 4.42 -27.71 -25.75
C PRO A 423 4.94 -28.53 -26.93
N GLN A 424 6.04 -29.24 -26.74
CA GLN A 424 6.69 -30.02 -27.82
C GLN A 424 5.79 -31.08 -28.44
N GLU A 425 4.92 -31.71 -27.62
CA GLU A 425 3.92 -32.67 -28.10
C GLU A 425 2.93 -32.02 -29.05
N LEU A 426 2.45 -30.82 -28.70
CA LEU A 426 1.50 -30.08 -29.51
C LEU A 426 2.16 -29.49 -30.76
N LYS A 427 3.42 -29.05 -30.69
CA LYS A 427 4.21 -28.66 -31.87
C LYS A 427 4.33 -29.79 -32.88
N LYS A 428 4.61 -31.02 -32.42
CA LYS A 428 4.67 -32.20 -33.29
C LYS A 428 3.33 -32.56 -33.92
N GLN A 429 2.24 -32.54 -33.15
CA GLN A 429 0.89 -32.81 -33.65
C GLN A 429 0.42 -31.83 -34.69
N LEU A 430 0.74 -30.54 -34.51
CA LEU A 430 0.33 -29.45 -35.40
C LEU A 430 1.37 -29.10 -36.47
N ASN A 431 2.50 -29.82 -36.51
CA ASN A 431 3.63 -29.59 -37.43
C ASN A 431 4.17 -28.15 -37.39
N LEU A 432 4.29 -27.57 -36.14
CA LEU A 432 4.79 -26.23 -35.90
C LEU A 432 6.29 -26.25 -35.59
N GLY A 433 7.07 -25.42 -36.26
CA GLY A 433 8.50 -25.25 -35.97
C GLY A 433 8.74 -24.40 -34.70
N SER A 434 7.90 -23.43 -34.43
CA SER A 434 7.87 -22.55 -33.25
C SER A 434 6.45 -22.09 -32.99
N GLY A 435 6.22 -21.41 -31.86
CA GLY A 435 4.92 -20.81 -31.59
C GLY A 435 4.71 -20.51 -30.11
N VAL A 436 3.78 -19.61 -29.84
CA VAL A 436 3.30 -19.28 -28.50
C VAL A 436 1.80 -19.55 -28.38
N GLU A 437 1.41 -20.10 -27.25
CA GLU A 437 0.01 -20.33 -26.89
C GLU A 437 -0.44 -19.25 -25.91
N ILE A 438 -1.62 -18.71 -26.13
CA ILE A 438 -2.26 -17.78 -25.19
C ILE A 438 -2.90 -18.58 -24.06
N THR A 439 -2.34 -18.47 -22.85
CA THR A 439 -2.80 -19.17 -21.66
C THR A 439 -3.86 -18.39 -20.86
N GLY A 440 -3.99 -17.09 -21.11
CA GLY A 440 -4.99 -16.23 -20.52
C GLY A 440 -5.15 -14.95 -21.31
N VAL A 441 -6.35 -14.38 -21.31
CA VAL A 441 -6.65 -13.07 -21.92
C VAL A 441 -7.36 -12.23 -20.87
N THR A 442 -6.83 -11.04 -20.62
CA THR A 442 -7.41 -10.00 -19.77
C THR A 442 -7.84 -8.82 -20.63
N GLU A 443 -8.27 -7.73 -20.01
CA GLU A 443 -8.53 -6.50 -20.75
C GLU A 443 -7.23 -6.01 -21.44
N GLY A 444 -7.28 -5.73 -22.74
CA GLY A 444 -6.13 -5.29 -23.53
C GLY A 444 -6.32 -5.47 -25.03
N LYS A 445 -5.27 -5.16 -25.80
CA LYS A 445 -5.33 -5.19 -27.28
C LYS A 445 -5.70 -6.56 -27.87
N MET A 446 -5.27 -7.66 -27.23
CA MET A 446 -5.60 -9.02 -27.69
C MET A 446 -7.09 -9.34 -27.54
N LYS A 447 -7.69 -8.96 -26.39
CA LYS A 447 -9.14 -9.12 -26.19
C LYS A 447 -9.94 -8.26 -27.14
N ALA A 448 -9.51 -7.00 -27.34
CA ALA A 448 -10.14 -6.10 -28.31
C ALA A 448 -10.04 -6.61 -29.76
N ALA A 449 -8.97 -7.35 -30.09
CA ALA A 449 -8.77 -8.01 -31.38
C ALA A 449 -9.51 -9.36 -31.49
N GLY A 450 -10.30 -9.75 -30.48
CA GLY A 450 -11.06 -11.00 -30.48
C GLY A 450 -10.24 -12.27 -30.25
N VAL A 451 -9.02 -12.11 -29.74
CA VAL A 451 -8.14 -13.24 -29.43
C VAL A 451 -8.59 -13.91 -28.14
N ALA A 452 -8.70 -15.25 -28.17
CA ALA A 452 -9.16 -16.05 -27.03
C ALA A 452 -8.02 -16.87 -26.40
N LYS A 453 -8.24 -17.31 -25.17
CA LYS A 453 -7.38 -18.31 -24.52
C LYS A 453 -7.32 -19.59 -25.38
N GLY A 454 -6.13 -20.15 -25.57
CA GLY A 454 -5.88 -21.32 -26.41
C GLY A 454 -5.52 -20.98 -27.85
N SER A 455 -5.56 -19.69 -28.26
CA SER A 455 -5.05 -19.28 -29.57
C SER A 455 -3.55 -19.55 -29.68
N LEU A 456 -3.10 -19.97 -30.86
CA LEU A 456 -1.70 -20.23 -31.19
C LEU A 456 -1.21 -19.22 -32.21
N PHE A 457 0.01 -18.72 -32.05
CA PHE A 457 0.68 -17.77 -32.94
C PHE A 457 2.10 -18.24 -33.27
#